data_c5769ede4864f48ae343538aaaf925b0
#
_entry.id   c5769ede4864f48ae343538aaaf925b0
#
_cell.length_a   1.000
_cell.length_b   1.000
_cell.length_c   1.000
_cell.angle_alpha   90.00
_cell.angle_beta   90.00
_cell.angle_gamma   90.00
#
_symmetry.space_group_name_H-M   'P 1'
#
loop_
_entity.id
_entity.type
_entity.pdbx_description
1 polymer ?
#
loop_
_entity_poly.entity_id
_entity_poly.type
_entity_poly.pdbx_seq_one_letter_code
_entity_poly.pdbx_strand_id
1 'polypeptide(L)'
;MISYSTTTSSIKEKEERKLTEDYSIYFHHQLGKGGFGQLYLGRNLKENDLVAIKVEERGSRSHLYAEFQILKEIENEKGIPKVYEFHKGHKHNYLMMQLLGKSLDKLFTEMKRHFSIKTVSMIGYQMVQRIEYVHSKGYIHRDIKPGNFLIGKSSEKERLYIIDFGLSKKYIDKITGKHVIYKEGKGLTGTARYVSLNTHYGIDQSRRDDIEGIAYNLIYFAKGKLPWQGVKTK
;
A
#
# COMPACT_ATOMS: atom_id res chain seq x y z
N MET A 1 -19.52 12.71 -5.09
CA MET A 1 -19.07 13.15 -3.74
C MET A 1 -19.54 12.10 -2.74
N ILE A 2 -18.70 11.13 -2.36
CA ILE A 2 -19.01 10.21 -1.25
C ILE A 2 -18.18 10.72 -0.07
N SER A 3 -18.85 11.45 0.82
CA SER A 3 -18.23 11.91 2.06
C SER A 3 -18.03 10.68 2.97
N TYR A 4 -16.80 10.36 3.31
CA TYR A 4 -16.47 9.31 4.29
C TYR A 4 -16.66 9.78 5.74
N SER A 5 -17.72 10.51 6.02
CA SER A 5 -18.27 10.67 7.37
C SER A 5 -19.40 9.65 7.55
N THR A 6 -19.14 8.37 7.21
CA THR A 6 -20.09 7.32 7.54
C THR A 6 -19.93 7.00 9.01
N THR A 7 -20.74 7.62 9.85
CA THR A 7 -21.09 7.10 11.17
C THR A 7 -21.58 5.65 10.98
N THR A 8 -21.18 4.77 11.85
CA THR A 8 -21.53 3.33 11.90
C THR A 8 -23.02 3.01 11.72
N SER A 9 -23.90 3.99 11.85
CA SER A 9 -25.37 3.86 11.78
C SER A 9 -25.97 3.86 10.37
N SER A 10 -25.20 4.11 9.29
CA SER A 10 -25.75 4.22 7.93
C SER A 10 -25.45 3.00 7.03
N ILE A 11 -24.70 2.01 7.51
CA ILE A 11 -24.45 0.77 6.78
C ILE A 11 -25.60 -0.19 7.09
N LYS A 12 -26.44 -0.50 6.10
CA LYS A 12 -27.56 -1.42 6.28
C LYS A 12 -27.02 -2.80 6.67
N GLU A 13 -27.40 -3.31 7.83
CA GLU A 13 -27.02 -4.63 8.36
C GLU A 13 -27.31 -5.79 7.39
N LYS A 14 -28.25 -5.63 6.47
CA LYS A 14 -28.60 -6.64 5.45
C LYS A 14 -27.50 -6.96 4.43
N GLU A 15 -26.41 -6.19 4.39
CA GLU A 15 -25.31 -6.36 3.43
C GLU A 15 -24.06 -6.97 4.05
N GLU A 16 -24.09 -7.24 5.34
CA GLU A 16 -22.99 -7.80 6.12
C GLU A 16 -22.95 -9.32 5.97
N ARG A 17 -21.81 -9.85 5.56
CA ARG A 17 -21.59 -11.29 5.47
C ARG A 17 -20.50 -11.71 6.44
N LYS A 18 -20.82 -12.63 7.34
CA LYS A 18 -19.85 -13.24 8.27
C LYS A 18 -18.77 -13.95 7.47
N LEU A 19 -17.50 -13.66 7.78
CA LEU A 19 -16.33 -14.22 7.12
C LEU A 19 -15.61 -15.23 8.03
N THR A 20 -15.38 -14.85 9.28
CA THR A 20 -14.83 -15.70 10.37
C THR A 20 -15.68 -15.49 11.63
N GLU A 21 -15.27 -16.08 12.76
CA GLU A 21 -15.95 -15.80 14.04
C GLU A 21 -15.86 -14.33 14.43
N ASP A 22 -14.72 -13.71 14.13
CA ASP A 22 -14.35 -12.37 14.58
C ASP A 22 -14.55 -11.27 13.53
N TYR A 23 -14.78 -11.62 12.26
CA TYR A 23 -14.85 -10.64 11.16
C TYR A 23 -16.02 -10.86 10.22
N SER A 24 -16.59 -9.75 9.76
CA SER A 24 -17.55 -9.69 8.67
C SER A 24 -17.07 -8.77 7.54
N ILE A 25 -17.62 -8.93 6.33
CA ILE A 25 -17.27 -8.19 5.12
C ILE A 25 -18.53 -7.62 4.46
N TYR A 26 -18.40 -6.41 3.91
CA TYR A 26 -19.42 -5.70 3.14
C TYR A 26 -19.03 -5.69 1.66
N PHE A 27 -19.45 -6.69 0.88
CA PHE A 27 -19.08 -6.82 -0.54
C PHE A 27 -19.59 -5.66 -1.43
N HIS A 28 -20.64 -4.96 -1.01
CA HIS A 28 -21.15 -3.76 -1.70
C HIS A 28 -20.34 -2.49 -1.38
N HIS A 29 -19.42 -2.55 -0.39
CA HIS A 29 -18.56 -1.42 0.00
C HIS A 29 -17.10 -1.68 -0.40
N GLN A 30 -16.86 -1.64 -1.72
CA GLN A 30 -15.51 -1.75 -2.26
C GLN A 30 -14.73 -0.45 -2.01
N LEU A 31 -13.62 -0.55 -1.31
CA LEU A 31 -12.71 0.56 -0.98
C LEU A 31 -11.71 0.81 -2.11
N GLY A 32 -11.33 -0.25 -2.85
CA GLY A 32 -10.37 -0.18 -3.94
C GLY A 32 -10.21 -1.49 -4.69
N LYS A 33 -9.53 -1.42 -5.84
CA LYS A 33 -9.14 -2.57 -6.65
C LYS A 33 -7.71 -2.36 -7.12
N GLY A 34 -6.85 -3.35 -6.93
CA GLY A 34 -5.44 -3.35 -7.36
C GLY A 34 -5.09 -4.60 -8.16
N GLY A 35 -3.84 -4.69 -8.60
CA GLY A 35 -3.34 -5.83 -9.38
C GLY A 35 -3.36 -7.16 -8.61
N PHE A 36 -3.35 -7.12 -7.28
CA PHE A 36 -3.27 -8.29 -6.40
C PHE A 36 -4.57 -8.56 -5.63
N GLY A 37 -5.70 -7.98 -6.05
CA GLY A 37 -6.98 -8.24 -5.42
C GLY A 37 -7.86 -7.02 -5.24
N GLN A 38 -8.92 -7.21 -4.47
CA GLN A 38 -9.95 -6.21 -4.19
C GLN A 38 -9.94 -5.89 -2.70
N LEU A 39 -10.18 -4.63 -2.37
CA LEU A 39 -10.24 -4.15 -0.98
C LEU A 39 -11.68 -3.79 -0.64
N TYR A 40 -12.18 -4.33 0.45
CA TYR A 40 -13.54 -4.11 0.94
C TYR A 40 -13.56 -3.55 2.35
N LEU A 41 -14.65 -2.91 2.71
CA LEU A 41 -14.94 -2.59 4.08
C LEU A 41 -15.36 -3.86 4.82
N GLY A 42 -14.92 -3.99 6.07
CA GLY A 42 -15.33 -5.05 6.98
C GLY A 42 -15.52 -4.52 8.39
N ARG A 43 -15.88 -5.43 9.29
CA ARG A 43 -16.07 -5.14 10.72
C ARG A 43 -15.36 -6.20 11.55
N ASN A 44 -14.67 -5.79 12.59
CA ASN A 44 -14.27 -6.62 13.70
C ASN A 44 -15.50 -6.76 14.64
N LEU A 45 -16.00 -7.97 14.79
CA LEU A 45 -17.24 -8.26 15.53
C LEU A 45 -17.05 -8.20 17.07
N LYS A 46 -15.81 -8.39 17.55
CA LYS A 46 -15.49 -8.30 18.98
C LYS A 46 -15.42 -6.85 19.47
N GLU A 47 -14.71 -6.02 18.72
CA GLU A 47 -14.45 -4.62 19.07
C GLU A 47 -15.47 -3.66 18.45
N ASN A 48 -16.30 -4.19 17.54
CA ASN A 48 -17.28 -3.43 16.75
C ASN A 48 -16.66 -2.30 15.90
N ASP A 49 -15.40 -2.45 15.53
CA ASP A 49 -14.64 -1.49 14.74
C ASP A 49 -14.62 -1.84 13.26
N LEU A 50 -14.56 -0.80 12.40
CA LEU A 50 -14.42 -0.98 10.97
C LEU A 50 -12.98 -1.33 10.60
N VAL A 51 -12.83 -2.30 9.71
CA VAL A 51 -11.55 -2.79 9.19
C VAL A 51 -11.52 -2.75 7.65
N ALA A 52 -10.33 -2.81 7.08
CA ALA A 52 -10.15 -3.06 5.66
C ALA A 52 -9.87 -4.56 5.44
N ILE A 53 -10.52 -5.16 4.44
CA ILE A 53 -10.34 -6.57 4.09
C ILE A 53 -9.88 -6.67 2.64
N LYS A 54 -8.63 -7.07 2.44
CA LYS A 54 -8.07 -7.35 1.12
C LYS A 54 -8.41 -8.79 0.74
N VAL A 55 -8.95 -8.97 -0.47
CA VAL A 55 -9.45 -10.25 -0.98
C VAL A 55 -8.67 -10.62 -2.24
N GLU A 56 -8.07 -11.80 -2.25
CA GLU A 56 -7.32 -12.37 -3.37
C GLU A 56 -7.99 -13.69 -3.80
N GLU A 57 -8.18 -13.89 -5.08
CA GLU A 57 -8.59 -15.20 -5.61
C GLU A 57 -7.47 -16.23 -5.40
N ARG A 58 -7.83 -17.43 -4.92
CA ARG A 58 -6.83 -18.48 -4.67
C ARG A 58 -6.22 -18.98 -5.96
N GLY A 59 -4.90 -18.89 -6.03
CA GLY A 59 -4.08 -19.41 -7.12
C GLY A 59 -2.93 -20.27 -6.59
N SER A 60 -2.00 -20.64 -7.47
CA SER A 60 -0.82 -21.44 -7.14
C SER A 60 0.14 -20.76 -6.16
N ARG A 61 0.16 -19.43 -6.14
CA ARG A 61 0.94 -18.59 -5.20
C ARG A 61 0.05 -17.51 -4.64
N SER A 62 0.02 -17.38 -3.31
CA SER A 62 -0.69 -16.28 -2.64
C SER A 62 0.28 -15.13 -2.37
N HIS A 63 0.07 -14.02 -3.08
CA HIS A 63 0.76 -12.76 -2.79
C HIS A 63 0.28 -12.17 -1.46
N LEU A 64 -1.00 -12.36 -1.14
CA LEU A 64 -1.63 -11.86 0.07
C LEU A 64 -1.06 -12.49 1.34
N TYR A 65 -0.72 -13.80 1.30
CA TYR A 65 -0.06 -14.46 2.43
C TYR A 65 1.37 -13.94 2.65
N ALA A 66 2.11 -13.73 1.56
CA ALA A 66 3.45 -13.15 1.64
C ALA A 66 3.40 -11.71 2.21
N GLU A 67 2.42 -10.91 1.77
CA GLU A 67 2.17 -9.57 2.31
C GLU A 67 1.85 -9.60 3.79
N PHE A 68 0.98 -10.52 4.24
CA PHE A 68 0.68 -10.73 5.65
C PHE A 68 1.93 -11.03 6.48
N GLN A 69 2.79 -11.94 6.00
CA GLN A 69 4.03 -12.30 6.71
C GLN A 69 4.98 -11.12 6.84
N ILE A 70 5.15 -10.32 5.77
CA ILE A 70 5.98 -9.12 5.79
C ILE A 70 5.42 -8.11 6.79
N LEU A 71 4.12 -7.82 6.72
CA LEU A 71 3.48 -6.87 7.62
C LEU A 71 3.61 -7.30 9.09
N LYS A 72 3.52 -8.61 9.38
CA LYS A 72 3.75 -9.14 10.74
C LYS A 72 5.21 -8.99 11.20
N GLU A 73 6.20 -9.13 10.31
CA GLU A 73 7.61 -8.90 10.65
C GLU A 73 7.92 -7.41 10.93
N ILE A 74 7.17 -6.48 10.32
CA ILE A 74 7.43 -5.03 10.42
C ILE A 74 6.35 -4.27 11.20
N GLU A 75 5.39 -4.96 11.82
CA GLU A 75 4.32 -4.31 12.61
C GLU A 75 4.86 -3.55 13.83
N ASN A 76 3.98 -2.78 14.48
CA ASN A 76 4.26 -1.98 15.68
C ASN A 76 5.10 -0.71 15.44
N GLU A 77 5.25 -0.27 14.18
CA GLU A 77 5.86 1.02 13.88
C GLU A 77 4.82 2.02 13.36
N LYS A 78 5.02 3.30 13.71
CA LYS A 78 4.15 4.40 13.25
C LYS A 78 4.17 4.49 11.73
N GLY A 79 2.98 4.38 11.09
CA GLY A 79 2.84 4.47 9.64
C GLY A 79 3.00 3.14 8.91
N ILE A 80 3.05 2.03 9.65
CA ILE A 80 2.80 0.68 9.14
C ILE A 80 1.39 0.29 9.61
N PRO A 81 0.49 -0.18 8.73
CA PRO A 81 -0.86 -0.57 9.13
C PRO A 81 -0.83 -1.80 10.03
N LYS A 82 -1.68 -1.81 11.05
CA LYS A 82 -1.89 -3.01 11.85
C LYS A 82 -2.51 -4.10 10.99
N VAL A 83 -2.02 -5.32 11.17
CA VAL A 83 -2.56 -6.52 10.54
C VAL A 83 -3.18 -7.40 11.62
N TYR A 84 -4.42 -7.78 11.42
CA TYR A 84 -5.16 -8.52 12.41
C TYR A 84 -5.10 -10.03 12.14
N GLU A 85 -5.62 -10.46 10.99
CA GLU A 85 -5.77 -11.87 10.66
C GLU A 85 -5.58 -12.12 9.16
N PHE A 86 -5.05 -13.30 8.81
CA PHE A 86 -5.09 -13.87 7.47
C PHE A 86 -5.99 -15.10 7.48
N HIS A 87 -7.05 -15.08 6.68
CA HIS A 87 -7.99 -16.19 6.57
C HIS A 87 -7.91 -16.84 5.19
N LYS A 88 -7.74 -18.17 5.19
CA LYS A 88 -7.71 -18.99 3.97
C LYS A 88 -9.11 -19.59 3.73
N GLY A 89 -9.93 -18.93 2.94
CA GLY A 89 -11.24 -19.43 2.55
C GLY A 89 -11.17 -20.44 1.40
N HIS A 90 -12.33 -20.93 0.96
CA HIS A 90 -12.41 -21.97 -0.10
C HIS A 90 -11.96 -21.43 -1.46
N LYS A 91 -12.49 -20.30 -1.91
CA LYS A 91 -12.19 -19.68 -3.23
C LYS A 91 -11.26 -18.47 -3.15
N HIS A 92 -11.20 -17.82 -1.99
CA HIS A 92 -10.44 -16.59 -1.80
C HIS A 92 -9.63 -16.65 -0.51
N ASN A 93 -8.52 -15.90 -0.50
CA ASN A 93 -7.78 -15.55 0.70
C ASN A 93 -8.19 -14.14 1.14
N TYR A 94 -8.16 -13.88 2.43
CA TYR A 94 -8.60 -12.64 3.04
C TYR A 94 -7.52 -12.14 4.03
N LEU A 95 -7.24 -10.85 3.99
CA LEU A 95 -6.33 -10.20 4.92
C LEU A 95 -7.06 -9.04 5.61
N MET A 96 -7.29 -9.18 6.91
CA MET A 96 -7.91 -8.18 7.76
C MET A 96 -6.84 -7.23 8.29
N MET A 97 -7.03 -5.93 8.06
CA MET A 97 -6.06 -4.90 8.44
C MET A 97 -6.73 -3.60 8.86
N GLN A 98 -5.95 -2.72 9.45
CA GLN A 98 -6.37 -1.39 9.86
C GLN A 98 -7.03 -0.63 8.71
N LEU A 99 -8.22 -0.08 8.96
CA LEU A 99 -8.88 0.81 8.01
C LEU A 99 -8.24 2.20 8.08
N LEU A 100 -7.63 2.61 6.97
CA LEU A 100 -6.98 3.91 6.82
C LEU A 100 -7.89 4.92 6.11
N GLY A 101 -7.41 6.15 6.00
CA GLY A 101 -8.05 7.23 5.29
C GLY A 101 -7.79 7.20 3.78
N LYS A 102 -7.77 8.38 3.15
CA LYS A 102 -7.55 8.53 1.71
C LYS A 102 -6.09 8.33 1.34
N SER A 103 -5.85 7.80 0.13
CA SER A 103 -4.51 7.78 -0.45
C SER A 103 -4.08 9.18 -0.90
N LEU A 104 -2.76 9.40 -1.00
CA LEU A 104 -2.20 10.64 -1.54
C LEU A 104 -2.66 10.89 -2.98
N ASP A 105 -2.86 9.84 -3.79
CA ASP A 105 -3.40 9.97 -5.14
C ASP A 105 -4.81 10.56 -5.16
N LYS A 106 -5.68 10.06 -4.26
CA LYS A 106 -7.04 10.57 -4.11
C LYS A 106 -7.04 12.00 -3.57
N LEU A 107 -6.26 12.29 -2.54
CA LEU A 107 -6.12 13.64 -1.99
C LEU A 107 -5.60 14.62 -3.04
N PHE A 108 -4.58 14.22 -3.81
CA PHE A 108 -4.01 15.04 -4.86
C PHE A 108 -5.04 15.37 -5.95
N THR A 109 -5.85 14.39 -6.34
CA THR A 109 -6.94 14.59 -7.31
C THR A 109 -8.01 15.54 -6.75
N GLU A 110 -8.45 15.38 -5.50
CA GLU A 110 -9.42 16.25 -4.84
C GLU A 110 -8.91 17.70 -4.71
N MET A 111 -7.59 17.88 -4.50
CA MET A 111 -6.92 19.17 -4.47
C MET A 111 -6.55 19.71 -5.87
N LYS A 112 -7.24 19.22 -6.92
CA LYS A 112 -7.05 19.63 -8.32
C LYS A 112 -5.60 19.49 -8.78
N ARG A 113 -4.91 18.46 -8.30
CA ARG A 113 -3.50 18.12 -8.61
C ARG A 113 -2.52 19.24 -8.23
N HIS A 114 -2.78 19.87 -7.10
CA HIS A 114 -1.92 20.92 -6.57
C HIS A 114 -1.71 20.75 -5.06
N PHE A 115 -0.47 20.54 -4.64
CA PHE A 115 -0.05 20.63 -3.26
C PHE A 115 0.94 21.80 -3.10
N SER A 116 0.84 22.52 -2.00
CA SER A 116 1.84 23.54 -1.65
C SER A 116 3.21 22.88 -1.43
N ILE A 117 4.30 23.63 -1.64
CA ILE A 117 5.66 23.12 -1.38
C ILE A 117 5.80 22.67 0.09
N LYS A 118 5.19 23.36 1.03
CA LYS A 118 5.13 22.93 2.43
C LYS A 118 4.50 21.54 2.56
N THR A 119 3.35 21.30 1.91
CA THR A 119 2.68 19.98 1.92
C THR A 119 3.55 18.91 1.29
N VAL A 120 4.18 19.20 0.14
CA VAL A 120 5.09 18.27 -0.55
C VAL A 120 6.27 17.90 0.36
N SER A 121 6.87 18.87 1.04
CA SER A 121 7.99 18.63 1.97
C SER A 121 7.58 17.78 3.17
N MET A 122 6.41 18.04 3.77
CA MET A 122 5.88 17.24 4.87
C MET A 122 5.58 15.79 4.47
N ILE A 123 5.03 15.59 3.26
CA ILE A 123 4.79 14.27 2.67
C ILE A 123 6.13 13.58 2.46
N GLY A 124 7.09 14.25 1.82
CA GLY A 124 8.42 13.70 1.51
C GLY A 124 9.15 13.24 2.76
N TYR A 125 9.14 14.06 3.82
CA TYR A 125 9.72 13.70 5.10
C TYR A 125 9.14 12.39 5.66
N GLN A 126 7.82 12.25 5.67
CA GLN A 126 7.19 11.03 6.16
C GLN A 126 7.39 9.83 5.22
N MET A 127 7.39 10.04 3.89
CA MET A 127 7.67 8.95 2.93
C MET A 127 9.07 8.36 3.16
N VAL A 128 10.09 9.22 3.34
CA VAL A 128 11.46 8.78 3.63
C VAL A 128 11.52 8.00 4.94
N GLN A 129 10.91 8.50 6.02
CA GLN A 129 10.85 7.79 7.29
C GLN A 129 10.21 6.39 7.18
N ARG A 130 9.10 6.26 6.41
CA ARG A 130 8.44 4.95 6.22
C ARG A 130 9.36 3.97 5.49
N ILE A 131 10.04 4.44 4.44
CA ILE A 131 10.92 3.59 3.64
C ILE A 131 12.21 3.27 4.39
N GLU A 132 12.79 4.21 5.12
CA GLU A 132 13.94 3.96 6.01
C GLU A 132 13.63 2.81 6.99
N TYR A 133 12.46 2.85 7.63
CA TYR A 133 12.04 1.77 8.52
C TYR A 133 11.91 0.43 7.80
N VAL A 134 11.22 0.39 6.64
CA VAL A 134 11.09 -0.84 5.83
C VAL A 134 12.46 -1.40 5.45
N HIS A 135 13.37 -0.53 5.02
CA HIS A 135 14.74 -0.89 4.67
C HIS A 135 15.53 -1.41 5.88
N SER A 136 15.35 -0.83 7.08
CA SER A 136 15.99 -1.29 8.32
C SER A 136 15.58 -2.71 8.72
N LYS A 137 14.39 -3.16 8.26
CA LYS A 137 13.89 -4.53 8.44
C LYS A 137 14.36 -5.50 7.35
N GLY A 138 15.23 -5.04 6.43
CA GLY A 138 15.80 -5.85 5.35
C GLY A 138 14.91 -6.02 4.14
N TYR A 139 13.85 -5.22 4.01
CA TYR A 139 12.93 -5.24 2.87
C TYR A 139 13.08 -4.02 1.97
N ILE A 140 12.81 -4.18 0.68
CA ILE A 140 12.51 -3.11 -0.28
C ILE A 140 11.06 -3.23 -0.71
N HIS A 141 10.40 -2.08 -0.95
CA HIS A 141 8.96 -2.04 -1.23
C HIS A 141 8.64 -2.35 -2.69
N ARG A 142 9.36 -1.77 -3.64
CA ARG A 142 9.29 -1.96 -5.09
C ARG A 142 8.05 -1.43 -5.82
N ASP A 143 7.12 -0.78 -5.10
CA ASP A 143 5.95 -0.13 -5.73
C ASP A 143 5.63 1.21 -5.06
N ILE A 144 6.62 2.11 -5.07
CA ILE A 144 6.50 3.45 -4.51
C ILE A 144 5.65 4.32 -5.44
N LYS A 145 4.42 4.61 -5.02
CA LYS A 145 3.46 5.43 -5.77
C LYS A 145 2.48 6.15 -4.85
N PRO A 146 1.83 7.24 -5.29
CA PRO A 146 0.87 8.00 -4.47
C PRO A 146 -0.26 7.16 -3.90
N GLY A 147 -0.70 6.12 -4.64
CA GLY A 147 -1.78 5.24 -4.22
C GLY A 147 -1.44 4.33 -3.04
N ASN A 148 -0.14 4.09 -2.79
CA ASN A 148 0.34 3.22 -1.72
C ASN A 148 0.71 3.99 -0.44
N PHE A 149 0.47 5.30 -0.39
CA PHE A 149 0.59 6.11 0.80
C PHE A 149 -0.77 6.68 1.20
N LEU A 150 -1.26 6.31 2.38
CA LEU A 150 -2.55 6.73 2.92
C LEU A 150 -2.37 7.54 4.19
N ILE A 151 -3.25 8.51 4.40
CA ILE A 151 -3.35 9.18 5.69
C ILE A 151 -4.08 8.28 6.70
N GLY A 152 -3.80 8.45 7.98
CA GLY A 152 -4.56 7.78 9.03
C GLY A 152 -5.99 8.30 9.14
N LYS A 153 -6.73 7.80 10.11
CA LYS A 153 -8.10 8.24 10.43
C LYS A 153 -8.15 8.88 11.82
N SER A 154 -9.19 9.65 12.08
CA SER A 154 -9.45 10.26 13.39
C SER A 154 -8.24 11.04 13.92
N SER A 155 -7.68 10.67 15.06
CA SER A 155 -6.52 11.33 15.68
C SER A 155 -5.22 11.15 14.89
N GLU A 156 -5.16 10.23 13.94
CA GLU A 156 -3.96 9.93 13.15
C GLU A 156 -3.99 10.51 11.73
N LYS A 157 -4.93 11.40 11.40
CA LYS A 157 -5.12 11.97 10.06
C LYS A 157 -3.89 12.69 9.47
N GLU A 158 -2.94 13.07 10.29
CA GLU A 158 -1.68 13.70 9.86
C GLU A 158 -0.54 12.70 9.66
N ARG A 159 -0.74 11.44 10.07
CA ARG A 159 0.24 10.36 9.91
C ARG A 159 0.09 9.72 8.55
N LEU A 160 1.21 9.59 7.84
CA LEU A 160 1.28 8.87 6.59
C LEU A 160 1.62 7.39 6.84
N TYR A 161 0.83 6.52 6.23
CA TYR A 161 1.00 5.07 6.23
C TYR A 161 1.45 4.59 4.86
N ILE A 162 2.35 3.62 4.83
CA ILE A 162 2.72 2.88 3.61
C ILE A 162 2.00 1.54 3.61
N ILE A 163 1.41 1.17 2.45
CA ILE A 163 0.62 -0.05 2.28
C ILE A 163 1.06 -0.84 1.05
N ASP A 164 0.51 -2.05 0.89
CA ASP A 164 0.67 -2.91 -0.29
C ASP A 164 2.09 -3.47 -0.46
N PHE A 165 2.46 -4.38 0.43
CA PHE A 165 3.74 -5.09 0.43
C PHE A 165 3.75 -6.33 -0.48
N GLY A 166 2.74 -6.52 -1.35
CA GLY A 166 2.62 -7.66 -2.25
C GLY A 166 3.76 -7.82 -3.26
N LEU A 167 4.49 -6.74 -3.57
CA LEU A 167 5.70 -6.76 -4.40
C LEU A 167 6.99 -6.70 -3.60
N SER A 168 6.94 -6.57 -2.29
CA SER A 168 8.13 -6.37 -1.46
C SER A 168 9.04 -7.59 -1.46
N LYS A 169 10.34 -7.35 -1.27
CA LYS A 169 11.38 -8.37 -1.34
C LYS A 169 12.46 -8.11 -0.29
N LYS A 170 13.02 -9.16 0.31
CA LYS A 170 14.24 -9.04 1.11
C LYS A 170 15.41 -8.69 0.21
N TYR A 171 16.17 -7.65 0.59
CA TYR A 171 17.42 -7.25 -0.08
C TYR A 171 18.66 -7.69 0.71
N ILE A 172 18.45 -8.22 1.91
CA ILE A 172 19.51 -8.85 2.73
C ILE A 172 19.29 -10.36 2.70
N ASP A 173 20.33 -11.09 2.37
CA ASP A 173 20.35 -12.55 2.43
C ASP A 173 20.30 -13.01 3.89
N LYS A 174 19.37 -13.90 4.21
CA LYS A 174 19.11 -14.35 5.59
C LYS A 174 20.27 -15.16 6.21
N ILE A 175 21.06 -15.83 5.37
CA ILE A 175 22.13 -16.73 5.83
C ILE A 175 23.40 -15.94 6.03
N THR A 176 23.76 -15.12 5.04
CA THR A 176 25.03 -14.39 5.03
C THR A 176 24.96 -13.02 5.70
N GLY A 177 23.74 -12.47 5.91
CA GLY A 177 23.54 -11.11 6.39
C GLY A 177 23.98 -10.02 5.40
N LYS A 178 24.40 -10.39 4.18
CA LYS A 178 24.89 -9.47 3.16
C LYS A 178 23.79 -9.04 2.20
N HIS A 179 24.00 -7.92 1.52
CA HIS A 179 23.15 -7.49 0.41
C HIS A 179 23.09 -8.58 -0.66
N VAL A 180 21.87 -8.84 -1.20
CA VAL A 180 21.69 -9.76 -2.32
C VAL A 180 22.55 -9.35 -3.51
N ILE A 181 23.02 -10.35 -4.28
CA ILE A 181 23.92 -10.14 -5.41
C ILE A 181 23.19 -9.33 -6.51
N TYR A 182 23.91 -8.42 -7.15
CA TYR A 182 23.47 -7.69 -8.34
C TYR A 182 23.05 -8.65 -9.46
N LYS A 183 21.90 -8.37 -10.09
CA LYS A 183 21.35 -9.17 -11.20
C LYS A 183 20.73 -8.25 -12.24
N GLU A 184 20.83 -8.67 -13.49
CA GLU A 184 20.17 -8.05 -14.65
C GLU A 184 19.13 -8.99 -15.29
N GLY A 185 18.50 -8.57 -16.36
CA GLY A 185 17.50 -9.36 -17.09
C GLY A 185 16.20 -9.56 -16.33
N LYS A 186 15.84 -8.62 -15.45
CA LYS A 186 14.59 -8.63 -14.69
C LYS A 186 13.47 -7.95 -15.47
N GLY A 187 12.27 -8.53 -15.40
CA GLY A 187 11.06 -7.85 -15.87
C GLY A 187 10.72 -6.61 -15.03
N LEU A 188 10.01 -5.66 -15.64
CA LEU A 188 9.53 -4.46 -14.97
C LEU A 188 8.65 -4.87 -13.79
N THR A 189 9.04 -4.45 -12.60
CA THR A 189 8.27 -4.67 -11.35
C THR A 189 7.92 -3.35 -10.72
N GLY A 190 6.65 -3.15 -10.36
CA GLY A 190 6.11 -1.91 -9.84
C GLY A 190 5.33 -1.11 -10.89
N THR A 191 5.00 0.12 -10.57
CA THR A 191 4.20 1.01 -11.44
C THR A 191 5.13 1.79 -12.37
N ALA A 192 5.12 1.50 -13.67
CA ALA A 192 6.05 2.02 -14.69
C ALA A 192 6.32 3.53 -14.61
N ARG A 193 5.30 4.33 -14.25
CA ARG A 193 5.43 5.78 -14.10
C ARG A 193 6.42 6.21 -13.02
N TYR A 194 6.57 5.42 -11.95
CA TYR A 194 7.29 5.80 -10.73
C TYR A 194 8.51 4.92 -10.44
N VAL A 195 8.72 3.83 -11.20
CA VAL A 195 9.90 2.99 -11.00
C VAL A 195 11.17 3.68 -11.49
N SER A 196 12.28 3.31 -10.90
CA SER A 196 13.60 3.86 -11.22
C SER A 196 14.05 3.55 -12.64
N LEU A 197 15.00 4.33 -13.14
CA LEU A 197 15.62 4.09 -14.42
C LEU A 197 16.30 2.71 -14.48
N ASN A 198 16.95 2.28 -13.41
CA ASN A 198 17.54 0.94 -13.31
C ASN A 198 16.50 -0.17 -13.47
N THR A 199 15.30 0.02 -12.90
CA THR A 199 14.19 -0.94 -13.08
C THR A 199 13.74 -1.02 -14.54
N HIS A 200 13.71 0.10 -15.27
CA HIS A 200 13.43 0.10 -16.70
C HIS A 200 14.51 -0.62 -17.52
N TYR A 201 15.77 -0.57 -17.10
CA TYR A 201 16.87 -1.34 -17.71
C TYR A 201 16.92 -2.82 -17.31
N GLY A 202 15.96 -3.29 -16.49
CA GLY A 202 15.90 -4.68 -16.07
C GLY A 202 16.93 -5.04 -14.99
N ILE A 203 17.46 -4.07 -14.26
CA ILE A 203 18.34 -4.28 -13.12
C ILE A 203 17.50 -4.61 -11.89
N ASP A 204 17.90 -5.63 -11.11
CA ASP A 204 17.19 -6.03 -9.87
C ASP A 204 17.21 -4.88 -8.88
N GLN A 205 16.04 -4.56 -8.33
CA GLN A 205 15.82 -3.40 -7.46
C GLN A 205 16.55 -3.55 -6.12
N SER A 206 16.95 -2.41 -5.58
CA SER A 206 17.55 -2.27 -4.26
C SER A 206 16.94 -1.05 -3.54
N ARG A 207 17.48 -0.67 -2.38
CA ARG A 207 17.00 0.49 -1.59
C ARG A 207 16.99 1.80 -2.37
N ARG A 208 17.98 2.02 -3.27
CA ARG A 208 18.08 3.23 -4.10
C ARG A 208 16.85 3.43 -5.00
N ASP A 209 16.27 2.32 -5.48
CA ASP A 209 15.15 2.36 -6.42
C ASP A 209 13.85 2.82 -5.73
N ASP A 210 13.63 2.44 -4.48
CA ASP A 210 12.54 2.98 -3.65
C ASP A 210 12.72 4.50 -3.40
N ILE A 211 13.95 4.95 -3.12
CA ILE A 211 14.26 6.38 -2.91
C ILE A 211 14.05 7.19 -4.18
N GLU A 212 14.48 6.68 -5.35
CA GLU A 212 14.24 7.30 -6.64
C GLU A 212 12.73 7.41 -6.93
N GLY A 213 11.96 6.36 -6.60
CA GLY A 213 10.50 6.38 -6.66
C GLY A 213 9.88 7.48 -5.77
N ILE A 214 10.41 7.71 -4.55
CA ILE A 214 9.97 8.83 -3.70
C ILE A 214 10.24 10.17 -4.42
N ALA A 215 11.43 10.38 -4.96
CA ALA A 215 11.76 11.62 -5.66
C ALA A 215 10.78 11.89 -6.83
N TYR A 216 10.42 10.88 -7.62
CA TYR A 216 9.42 11.02 -8.68
C TYR A 216 8.03 11.38 -8.15
N ASN A 217 7.61 10.82 -7.02
CA ASN A 217 6.35 11.19 -6.37
C ASN A 217 6.37 12.68 -5.94
N LEU A 218 7.47 13.16 -5.34
CA LEU A 218 7.57 14.56 -4.90
C LEU A 218 7.55 15.53 -6.08
N ILE A 219 8.25 15.21 -7.19
CA ILE A 219 8.20 16.00 -8.44
C ILE A 219 6.76 16.00 -8.99
N TYR A 220 6.09 14.84 -8.99
CA TYR A 220 4.70 14.72 -9.42
C TYR A 220 3.76 15.61 -8.59
N PHE A 221 3.89 15.61 -7.26
CA PHE A 221 3.09 16.47 -6.39
C PHE A 221 3.39 17.96 -6.54
N ALA A 222 4.65 18.32 -6.77
CA ALA A 222 5.06 19.72 -6.94
C ALA A 222 4.68 20.29 -8.33
N LYS A 223 4.71 19.47 -9.39
CA LYS A 223 4.52 19.90 -10.79
C LYS A 223 3.17 19.49 -11.39
N GLY A 224 2.39 18.63 -10.73
CA GLY A 224 1.12 18.09 -11.23
C GLY A 224 1.27 16.97 -12.26
N LYS A 225 2.45 16.79 -12.84
CA LYS A 225 2.79 15.74 -13.83
C LYS A 225 4.28 15.42 -13.83
N LEU A 226 4.63 14.24 -14.35
CA LEU A 226 6.01 13.88 -14.67
C LEU A 226 6.29 14.08 -16.17
N PRO A 227 7.54 14.38 -16.57
CA PRO A 227 7.88 14.67 -17.98
C PRO A 227 7.51 13.56 -18.97
N TRP A 228 7.57 12.32 -18.55
CA TRP A 228 7.28 11.14 -19.39
C TRP A 228 5.82 10.72 -19.42
N GLN A 229 4.92 11.43 -18.72
CA GLN A 229 3.48 11.14 -18.78
C GLN A 229 2.88 11.57 -20.13
N GLY A 230 2.17 10.64 -20.78
CA GLY A 230 1.49 10.90 -22.05
C GLY A 230 2.42 10.85 -23.26
N VAL A 231 3.68 10.46 -23.10
CA VAL A 231 4.58 10.18 -24.24
C VAL A 231 4.05 8.94 -24.96
N LYS A 232 3.70 9.08 -26.24
CA LYS A 232 3.35 7.94 -27.09
C LYS A 232 4.65 7.22 -27.45
N THR A 233 4.73 5.94 -27.13
CA THR A 233 5.76 5.07 -27.72
C THR A 233 5.48 4.98 -29.24
N LYS A 234 6.51 5.27 -30.04
CA LYS A 234 6.49 5.00 -31.48
C LYS A 234 6.56 3.51 -31.71
#